data_e808d7274d8e73e718169bb3c181ef5a
#
_entry.id   e808d7274d8e73e718169bb3c181ef5a
#
_cell.length_a   1.000
_cell.length_b   1.000
_cell.length_c   1.000
_cell.angle_alpha   90.00
_cell.angle_beta   90.00
_cell.angle_gamma   90.00
#
_symmetry.space_group_name_H-M   'P 1'
#
loop_
_entity.id
_entity.type
_entity.pdbx_description
1 polymer ?
#
loop_
_entity_poly.entity_id
_entity_poly.type
_entity_poly.pdbx_seq_one_letter_code
_entity_poly.pdbx_strand_id
1 'polypeptide(L)'
;MKTRAMMVGAVPLGGGARVSVQSMTNTDTRDVTGTLLQIRALAREGCDIVRVSVYDDACVAAVRELVDKSPVPLVADIHFDYRLAIGAMENGIAKLRINPGNIGGEENVRRVADCARAHHVPIRIGVNSGSLEKDILARDGGVTAKGMVDSALRHAAMLEKEGFEDIVLSLKSSDVRMTVEAYRMASQLCDYPLHVGVTEAGLPGQGNIKSAIGIGALLLDGIGDTIRVSLTGSPIPEAKAGLDILRAIGLRGGVQFVSCPTCGRTRVDVPQIARAVEKAFCDCQKDVTIAVMGCVVNGPG
;
A
#
# COMPACT_ATOMS: atom_id res chain seq x y z
N MET A 1 -15.21 -9.72 -3.72
CA MET A 1 -14.79 -10.57 -4.86
C MET A 1 -13.50 -11.26 -4.47
N LYS A 2 -13.28 -12.53 -4.80
CA LYS A 2 -12.05 -13.21 -4.40
C LYS A 2 -11.00 -12.99 -5.49
N THR A 3 -9.95 -12.24 -5.19
CA THR A 3 -8.83 -11.99 -6.10
C THR A 3 -7.90 -13.22 -6.19
N ARG A 4 -7.01 -13.27 -7.18
CA ARG A 4 -5.98 -14.31 -7.31
C ARG A 4 -5.07 -14.31 -6.08
N ALA A 5 -4.65 -15.51 -5.64
CA ALA A 5 -3.72 -15.64 -4.52
C ALA A 5 -2.28 -15.64 -5.04
N MET A 6 -1.40 -14.91 -4.38
CA MET A 6 0.04 -14.90 -4.64
C MET A 6 0.84 -14.63 -3.37
N MET A 7 2.16 -14.76 -3.45
CA MET A 7 3.06 -14.49 -2.32
C MET A 7 3.98 -13.30 -2.63
N VAL A 8 4.25 -12.50 -1.61
CA VAL A 8 5.29 -11.46 -1.63
C VAL A 8 6.30 -11.82 -0.54
N GLY A 9 7.33 -12.57 -0.90
CA GLY A 9 8.15 -13.25 0.08
C GLY A 9 7.29 -14.18 0.95
N ALA A 10 7.27 -13.97 2.27
CA ALA A 10 6.46 -14.73 3.21
C ALA A 10 5.03 -14.15 3.42
N VAL A 11 4.69 -13.03 2.78
CA VAL A 11 3.39 -12.36 2.96
C VAL A 11 2.40 -12.81 1.88
N PRO A 12 1.29 -13.47 2.27
CA PRO A 12 0.24 -13.83 1.32
C PRO A 12 -0.53 -12.57 0.87
N LEU A 13 -0.89 -12.52 -0.41
CA LEU A 13 -1.60 -11.42 -1.05
C LEU A 13 -2.75 -11.95 -1.90
N GLY A 14 -3.90 -11.34 -1.83
CA GLY A 14 -5.08 -11.81 -2.56
C GLY A 14 -5.66 -13.12 -2.02
N GLY A 15 -6.60 -13.73 -2.76
CA GLY A 15 -7.18 -15.01 -2.40
C GLY A 15 -8.00 -15.02 -1.10
N GLY A 16 -8.30 -13.86 -0.52
CA GLY A 16 -8.93 -13.74 0.80
C GLY A 16 -7.93 -13.71 1.95
N ALA A 17 -6.64 -13.54 1.67
CA ALA A 17 -5.63 -13.30 2.70
C ALA A 17 -5.90 -11.97 3.44
N ARG A 18 -5.33 -11.85 4.62
CA ARG A 18 -5.40 -10.60 5.40
C ARG A 18 -4.83 -9.42 4.62
N VAL A 19 -5.52 -8.29 4.63
CA VAL A 19 -5.05 -7.06 4.00
C VAL A 19 -3.71 -6.63 4.59
N SER A 20 -2.69 -6.49 3.75
CA SER A 20 -1.34 -6.11 4.15
C SER A 20 -1.15 -4.59 4.10
N VAL A 21 -0.35 -4.06 5.04
CA VAL A 21 0.09 -2.66 5.05
C VAL A 21 1.46 -2.59 4.40
N GLN A 22 1.58 -1.79 3.35
CA GLN A 22 2.84 -1.46 2.70
C GLN A 22 3.19 0.01 2.92
N SER A 23 4.46 0.31 3.18
CA SER A 23 5.01 1.67 3.13
C SER A 23 6.20 1.74 2.18
N MET A 24 6.86 2.90 2.12
CA MET A 24 8.02 3.13 1.25
C MET A 24 9.05 3.95 1.99
N THR A 25 10.33 3.59 1.87
CA THR A 25 11.41 4.40 2.39
C THR A 25 11.54 5.72 1.63
N ASN A 26 12.00 6.76 2.33
CA ASN A 26 12.40 8.04 1.73
C ASN A 26 13.90 8.31 1.88
N THR A 27 14.67 7.30 2.28
CA THR A 27 16.13 7.29 2.28
C THR A 27 16.67 7.01 0.90
N ASP A 28 17.92 7.42 0.63
CA ASP A 28 18.65 6.95 -0.54
C ASP A 28 18.93 5.45 -0.38
N THR A 29 18.49 4.64 -1.34
CA THR A 29 18.64 3.17 -1.30
C THR A 29 20.10 2.73 -1.25
N ARG A 30 21.01 3.54 -1.77
CA ARG A 30 22.46 3.32 -1.72
C ARG A 30 23.04 3.46 -0.31
N ASP A 31 22.40 4.24 0.55
CA ASP A 31 22.66 4.23 2.00
C ASP A 31 21.95 3.04 2.65
N VAL A 32 22.60 1.88 2.57
CA VAL A 32 22.07 0.62 3.11
C VAL A 32 21.79 0.72 4.61
N THR A 33 22.67 1.36 5.36
CA THR A 33 22.51 1.50 6.82
C THR A 33 21.30 2.35 7.17
N GLY A 34 21.18 3.54 6.61
CA GLY A 34 20.03 4.43 6.84
C GLY A 34 18.72 3.81 6.37
N THR A 35 18.75 3.15 5.21
CA THR A 35 17.57 2.46 4.65
C THR A 35 17.13 1.29 5.54
N LEU A 36 18.05 0.46 6.05
CA LEU A 36 17.72 -0.63 6.98
C LEU A 36 17.17 -0.12 8.31
N LEU A 37 17.69 0.99 8.83
CA LEU A 37 17.13 1.60 10.05
C LEU A 37 15.67 2.00 9.84
N GLN A 38 15.36 2.62 8.69
CA GLN A 38 14.00 3.02 8.38
C GLN A 38 13.08 1.82 8.11
N ILE A 39 13.54 0.78 7.40
CA ILE A 39 12.80 -0.48 7.19
C ILE A 39 12.45 -1.13 8.53
N ARG A 40 13.41 -1.23 9.46
CA ARG A 40 13.18 -1.79 10.78
C ARG A 40 12.19 -0.97 11.61
N ALA A 41 12.23 0.36 11.50
CA ALA A 41 11.26 1.24 12.14
C ALA A 41 9.85 1.01 11.59
N LEU A 42 9.70 0.95 10.26
CA LEU A 42 8.42 0.62 9.60
C LEU A 42 7.89 -0.75 10.01
N ALA A 43 8.74 -1.77 10.07
CA ALA A 43 8.35 -3.10 10.50
C ALA A 43 7.89 -3.14 11.97
N ARG A 44 8.52 -2.38 12.86
CA ARG A 44 8.09 -2.24 14.27
C ARG A 44 6.72 -1.60 14.39
N GLU A 45 6.39 -0.63 13.52
CA GLU A 45 5.03 -0.05 13.44
C GLU A 45 4.00 -1.01 12.82
N GLY A 46 4.39 -2.24 12.44
CA GLY A 46 3.50 -3.26 11.89
C GLY A 46 3.30 -3.17 10.38
N CYS A 47 4.21 -2.52 9.64
CA CYS A 47 4.24 -2.57 8.19
C CYS A 47 4.62 -3.99 7.74
N ASP A 48 3.81 -4.59 6.88
CA ASP A 48 4.01 -5.98 6.42
C ASP A 48 5.00 -6.07 5.24
N ILE A 49 5.10 -5.01 4.41
CA ILE A 49 5.91 -4.96 3.18
C ILE A 49 6.50 -3.56 3.04
N VAL A 50 7.77 -3.43 2.67
CA VAL A 50 8.40 -2.12 2.45
C VAL A 50 8.90 -2.00 1.02
N ARG A 51 8.68 -0.83 0.38
CA ARG A 51 9.15 -0.49 -0.96
C ARG A 51 10.37 0.42 -0.87
N VAL A 52 11.38 0.14 -1.70
CA VAL A 52 12.58 0.95 -1.90
C VAL A 52 12.67 1.41 -3.36
N SER A 53 13.23 2.60 -3.61
CA SER A 53 13.45 3.09 -4.97
C SER A 53 14.71 2.46 -5.57
N VAL A 54 14.63 1.97 -6.81
CA VAL A 54 15.79 1.42 -7.54
C VAL A 54 15.88 2.16 -8.88
N TYR A 55 16.80 3.09 -8.97
CA TYR A 55 16.90 4.03 -10.09
C TYR A 55 18.26 4.02 -10.81
N ASP A 56 19.24 3.27 -10.26
CA ASP A 56 20.55 3.05 -10.87
C ASP A 56 21.18 1.71 -10.43
N ASP A 57 22.32 1.35 -11.02
CA ASP A 57 23.03 0.11 -10.73
C ASP A 57 23.57 0.06 -9.29
N ALA A 58 23.88 1.20 -8.68
CA ALA A 58 24.33 1.25 -7.30
C ALA A 58 23.18 0.89 -6.34
N CYS A 59 21.94 1.31 -6.65
CA CYS A 59 20.76 0.84 -5.94
C CYS A 59 20.57 -0.67 -6.09
N VAL A 60 20.75 -1.22 -7.31
CA VAL A 60 20.66 -2.68 -7.56
C VAL A 60 21.67 -3.43 -6.70
N ALA A 61 22.92 -2.95 -6.63
CA ALA A 61 23.96 -3.57 -5.80
C ALA A 61 23.60 -3.56 -4.30
N ALA A 62 22.93 -2.51 -3.82
CA ALA A 62 22.47 -2.41 -2.44
C ALA A 62 21.31 -3.36 -2.11
N VAL A 63 20.49 -3.76 -3.10
CA VAL A 63 19.29 -4.60 -2.89
C VAL A 63 19.61 -5.89 -2.16
N ARG A 64 20.69 -6.59 -2.53
CA ARG A 64 21.05 -7.87 -1.92
C ARG A 64 21.20 -7.76 -0.41
N GLU A 65 21.99 -6.79 0.04
CA GLU A 65 22.22 -6.59 1.47
C GLU A 65 20.96 -6.13 2.21
N LEU A 66 20.15 -5.28 1.55
CA LEU A 66 18.86 -4.84 2.10
C LEU A 66 17.91 -6.02 2.27
N VAL A 67 17.80 -6.92 1.30
CA VAL A 67 16.94 -8.11 1.36
C VAL A 67 17.40 -9.06 2.46
N ASP A 68 18.71 -9.37 2.51
CA ASP A 68 19.27 -10.32 3.47
C ASP A 68 19.09 -9.86 4.94
N LYS A 69 19.04 -8.54 5.18
CA LYS A 69 18.96 -7.95 6.54
C LYS A 69 17.59 -7.38 6.90
N SER A 70 16.65 -7.34 5.96
CA SER A 70 15.31 -6.81 6.18
C SER A 70 14.44 -7.78 6.98
N PRO A 71 13.70 -7.32 8.00
CA PRO A 71 12.73 -8.14 8.72
C PRO A 71 11.44 -8.39 7.95
N VAL A 72 11.22 -7.69 6.82
CA VAL A 72 10.01 -7.78 6.00
C VAL A 72 10.36 -7.84 4.52
N PRO A 73 9.49 -8.43 3.66
CA PRO A 73 9.72 -8.48 2.22
C PRO A 73 9.86 -7.08 1.62
N LEU A 74 10.78 -6.94 0.65
CA LEU A 74 11.04 -5.69 -0.04
C LEU A 74 10.45 -5.68 -1.45
N VAL A 75 10.02 -4.48 -1.89
CA VAL A 75 9.52 -4.19 -3.23
C VAL A 75 10.47 -3.22 -3.92
N ALA A 76 10.96 -3.54 -5.10
CA ALA A 76 11.72 -2.59 -5.91
C ALA A 76 10.78 -1.71 -6.73
N ASP A 77 10.96 -0.40 -6.64
CA ASP A 77 10.25 0.60 -7.44
C ASP A 77 11.13 1.07 -8.59
N ILE A 78 10.76 0.66 -9.81
CA ILE A 78 11.53 0.93 -11.02
C ILE A 78 10.62 1.59 -12.05
N HIS A 79 11.10 2.65 -12.70
CA HIS A 79 10.28 3.46 -13.58
C HIS A 79 10.56 3.24 -15.07
N PHE A 80 11.83 3.13 -15.50
CA PHE A 80 12.16 3.21 -16.92
C PHE A 80 13.11 2.12 -17.43
N ASP A 81 14.06 1.65 -16.62
CA ASP A 81 15.09 0.72 -17.08
C ASP A 81 14.78 -0.73 -16.66
N TYR A 82 14.47 -1.57 -17.64
CA TYR A 82 14.19 -2.98 -17.43
C TYR A 82 15.38 -3.77 -16.83
N ARG A 83 16.62 -3.31 -17.06
CA ARG A 83 17.83 -3.98 -16.54
C ARG A 83 17.89 -3.87 -15.01
N LEU A 84 17.48 -2.73 -14.47
CA LEU A 84 17.37 -2.54 -13.01
C LEU A 84 16.31 -3.48 -12.42
N ALA A 85 15.22 -3.76 -13.16
CA ALA A 85 14.19 -4.70 -12.74
C ALA A 85 14.74 -6.12 -12.65
N ILE A 86 15.47 -6.57 -13.66
CA ILE A 86 16.13 -7.88 -13.70
C ILE A 86 17.15 -7.97 -12.57
N GLY A 87 18.06 -7.00 -12.45
CA GLY A 87 19.07 -6.98 -11.41
C GLY A 87 18.49 -6.98 -9.99
N ALA A 88 17.37 -6.28 -9.74
CA ALA A 88 16.69 -6.32 -8.45
C ALA A 88 16.11 -7.71 -8.13
N MET A 89 15.54 -8.41 -9.13
CA MET A 89 15.01 -9.76 -8.96
C MET A 89 16.13 -10.78 -8.70
N GLU A 90 17.23 -10.71 -9.42
CA GLU A 90 18.43 -11.55 -9.22
C GLU A 90 19.06 -11.33 -7.84
N ASN A 91 18.87 -10.13 -7.26
CA ASN A 91 19.28 -9.80 -5.89
C ASN A 91 18.23 -10.12 -4.81
N GLY A 92 17.14 -10.83 -5.17
CA GLY A 92 16.20 -11.43 -4.22
C GLY A 92 15.04 -10.52 -3.79
N ILE A 93 14.71 -9.47 -4.55
CA ILE A 93 13.54 -8.65 -4.25
C ILE A 93 12.25 -9.50 -4.28
N ALA A 94 11.34 -9.27 -3.35
CA ALA A 94 10.13 -10.07 -3.20
C ALA A 94 8.96 -9.63 -4.10
N LYS A 95 8.96 -8.40 -4.60
CA LYS A 95 7.96 -7.88 -5.55
C LYS A 95 8.57 -6.74 -6.36
N LEU A 96 8.12 -6.60 -7.59
CA LEU A 96 8.51 -5.51 -8.47
C LEU A 96 7.36 -4.51 -8.64
N ARG A 97 7.66 -3.23 -8.73
CA ARG A 97 6.72 -2.20 -9.18
C ARG A 97 7.27 -1.57 -10.46
N ILE A 98 6.55 -1.73 -11.55
CA ILE A 98 6.84 -1.14 -12.86
C ILE A 98 5.54 -0.74 -13.56
N ASN A 99 5.70 0.01 -14.66
CA ASN A 99 4.68 0.11 -15.70
C ASN A 99 5.28 -0.47 -16.98
N PRO A 100 4.79 -1.60 -17.51
CA PRO A 100 5.35 -2.27 -18.69
C PRO A 100 5.54 -1.36 -19.90
N GLY A 101 4.63 -0.40 -20.12
CA GLY A 101 4.75 0.57 -21.19
C GLY A 101 5.91 1.57 -21.06
N ASN A 102 6.54 1.67 -19.88
CA ASN A 102 7.63 2.64 -19.63
C ASN A 102 9.03 2.01 -19.69
N ILE A 103 9.14 0.67 -19.71
CA ILE A 103 10.42 -0.05 -19.64
C ILE A 103 10.99 -0.40 -21.02
N GLY A 104 10.35 0.10 -22.10
CA GLY A 104 10.76 -0.12 -23.49
C GLY A 104 9.82 -1.03 -24.27
N GLY A 105 10.31 -1.58 -25.40
CA GLY A 105 9.48 -2.41 -26.27
C GLY A 105 9.16 -3.79 -25.72
N GLU A 106 8.37 -4.57 -26.48
CA GLU A 106 7.87 -5.92 -26.12
C GLU A 106 9.00 -6.86 -25.67
N GLU A 107 10.15 -6.81 -26.30
CA GLU A 107 11.30 -7.64 -25.93
C GLU A 107 11.75 -7.39 -24.46
N ASN A 108 11.76 -6.14 -24.01
CA ASN A 108 12.13 -5.82 -22.64
C ASN A 108 11.07 -6.30 -21.65
N VAL A 109 9.78 -6.17 -22.02
CA VAL A 109 8.65 -6.69 -21.20
C VAL A 109 8.79 -8.20 -21.07
N ARG A 110 9.06 -8.92 -22.17
CA ARG A 110 9.29 -10.36 -22.16
C ARG A 110 10.43 -10.76 -21.22
N ARG A 111 11.59 -10.10 -21.34
CA ARG A 111 12.75 -10.40 -20.48
C ARG A 111 12.45 -10.19 -18.99
N VAL A 112 11.71 -9.13 -18.65
CA VAL A 112 11.27 -8.88 -17.27
C VAL A 112 10.27 -9.95 -16.81
N ALA A 113 9.28 -10.32 -17.64
CA ALA A 113 8.31 -11.35 -17.33
C ALA A 113 8.96 -12.73 -17.13
N ASP A 114 9.91 -13.11 -17.99
CA ASP A 114 10.67 -14.36 -17.88
C ASP A 114 11.49 -14.41 -16.58
N CYS A 115 12.19 -13.33 -16.26
CA CYS A 115 12.95 -13.22 -15.02
C CYS A 115 12.02 -13.28 -13.79
N ALA A 116 10.90 -12.55 -13.82
CA ALA A 116 9.92 -12.54 -12.73
C ALA A 116 9.32 -13.93 -12.49
N ARG A 117 9.02 -14.67 -13.56
CA ARG A 117 8.56 -16.07 -13.50
C ARG A 117 9.61 -17.00 -12.90
N ALA A 118 10.87 -16.88 -13.35
CA ALA A 118 11.98 -17.72 -12.85
C ALA A 118 12.26 -17.50 -11.36
N HIS A 119 12.07 -16.28 -10.86
CA HIS A 119 12.30 -15.90 -9.46
C HIS A 119 11.03 -15.88 -8.61
N HIS A 120 9.86 -16.22 -9.17
CA HIS A 120 8.54 -16.15 -8.50
C HIS A 120 8.24 -14.77 -7.89
N VAL A 121 8.57 -13.70 -8.61
CA VAL A 121 8.41 -12.32 -8.19
C VAL A 121 7.17 -11.71 -8.81
N PRO A 122 6.09 -11.41 -8.06
CA PRO A 122 4.93 -10.75 -8.61
C PRO A 122 5.24 -9.31 -9.03
N ILE A 123 4.54 -8.86 -10.08
CA ILE A 123 4.71 -7.52 -10.65
C ILE A 123 3.50 -6.66 -10.32
N ARG A 124 3.74 -5.50 -9.70
CA ARG A 124 2.70 -4.50 -9.51
C ARG A 124 2.76 -3.43 -10.60
N ILE A 125 1.69 -3.30 -11.33
CA ILE A 125 1.42 -2.20 -12.25
C ILE A 125 0.88 -1.03 -11.45
N GLY A 126 1.55 0.14 -11.53
CA GLY A 126 1.20 1.31 -10.74
C GLY A 126 0.77 2.49 -11.62
N VAL A 127 -0.52 2.62 -11.89
CA VAL A 127 -1.08 3.76 -12.61
C VAL A 127 -1.38 4.89 -11.62
N ASN A 128 -0.90 6.09 -11.92
CA ASN A 128 -1.23 7.31 -11.20
C ASN A 128 -1.91 8.29 -12.16
N SER A 129 -2.84 9.09 -11.65
CA SER A 129 -3.56 10.11 -12.43
C SER A 129 -2.63 11.09 -13.18
N GLY A 130 -1.47 11.40 -12.61
CA GLY A 130 -0.48 12.30 -13.22
C GLY A 130 0.41 11.67 -14.30
N SER A 131 0.28 10.36 -14.59
CA SER A 131 1.17 9.65 -15.53
C SER A 131 0.42 8.78 -16.55
N LEU A 132 -0.80 9.17 -16.92
CA LEU A 132 -1.57 8.50 -17.96
C LEU A 132 -0.98 8.76 -19.34
N GLU A 133 -1.16 7.81 -20.24
CA GLU A 133 -0.75 7.87 -21.64
C GLU A 133 -1.49 8.96 -22.39
N LYS A 134 -0.79 9.65 -23.30
CA LYS A 134 -1.32 10.80 -24.06
C LYS A 134 -2.56 10.46 -24.90
N ASP A 135 -2.62 9.25 -25.45
CA ASP A 135 -3.77 8.79 -26.25
C ASP A 135 -5.03 8.60 -25.38
N ILE A 136 -4.89 8.11 -24.15
CA ILE A 136 -5.97 8.00 -23.18
C ILE A 136 -6.47 9.38 -22.77
N LEU A 137 -5.55 10.28 -22.44
CA LEU A 137 -5.90 11.67 -22.07
C LEU A 137 -6.62 12.41 -23.21
N ALA A 138 -6.17 12.20 -24.46
CA ALA A 138 -6.80 12.82 -25.64
C ALA A 138 -8.19 12.24 -25.91
N ARG A 139 -8.36 10.93 -25.76
CA ARG A 139 -9.65 10.24 -25.94
C ARG A 139 -10.71 10.70 -24.92
N ASP A 140 -10.30 10.82 -23.65
CA ASP A 140 -11.21 11.07 -22.54
C ASP A 140 -11.38 12.56 -22.21
N GLY A 141 -10.63 13.43 -22.89
CA GLY A 141 -10.62 14.88 -22.61
C GLY A 141 -9.95 15.26 -21.28
N GLY A 142 -9.12 14.39 -20.72
CA GLY A 142 -8.42 14.57 -19.46
C GLY A 142 -8.29 13.29 -18.66
N VAL A 143 -7.98 13.44 -17.36
CA VAL A 143 -7.86 12.28 -16.44
C VAL A 143 -9.24 11.83 -16.00
N THR A 144 -9.55 10.55 -16.20
CA THR A 144 -10.81 9.92 -15.79
C THR A 144 -10.55 8.60 -15.06
N ALA A 145 -11.49 8.16 -14.21
CA ALA A 145 -11.42 6.86 -13.57
C ALA A 145 -11.34 5.73 -14.61
N LYS A 146 -12.14 5.81 -15.67
CA LYS A 146 -12.13 4.87 -16.80
C LYS A 146 -10.76 4.84 -17.49
N GLY A 147 -10.17 6.00 -17.79
CA GLY A 147 -8.84 6.09 -18.40
C GLY A 147 -7.76 5.44 -17.55
N MET A 148 -7.82 5.60 -16.21
CA MET A 148 -6.91 4.92 -15.29
C MET A 148 -7.06 3.40 -15.34
N VAL A 149 -8.27 2.88 -15.40
CA VAL A 149 -8.55 1.44 -15.51
C VAL A 149 -8.08 0.90 -16.85
N ASP A 150 -8.40 1.59 -17.96
CA ASP A 150 -7.98 1.20 -19.31
C ASP A 150 -6.43 1.14 -19.40
N SER A 151 -5.74 2.12 -18.80
CA SER A 151 -4.26 2.11 -18.71
C SER A 151 -3.75 0.88 -17.94
N ALA A 152 -4.31 0.60 -16.76
CA ALA A 152 -3.89 -0.53 -15.95
C ALA A 152 -4.09 -1.88 -16.66
N LEU A 153 -5.26 -2.08 -17.29
CA LEU A 153 -5.57 -3.30 -18.03
C LEU A 153 -4.72 -3.42 -19.31
N ARG A 154 -4.43 -2.31 -20.01
CA ARG A 154 -3.49 -2.29 -21.14
C ARG A 154 -2.11 -2.79 -20.71
N HIS A 155 -1.59 -2.31 -19.58
CA HIS A 155 -0.31 -2.75 -19.06
C HIS A 155 -0.34 -4.21 -18.57
N ALA A 156 -1.46 -4.67 -17.99
CA ALA A 156 -1.64 -6.06 -17.61
C ALA A 156 -1.61 -6.98 -18.84
N ALA A 157 -2.32 -6.61 -19.90
CA ALA A 157 -2.34 -7.37 -21.16
C ALA A 157 -0.95 -7.52 -21.79
N MET A 158 -0.05 -6.56 -21.60
CA MET A 158 1.35 -6.69 -22.07
C MET A 158 2.09 -7.83 -21.34
N LEU A 159 1.86 -8.02 -20.04
CA LEU A 159 2.45 -9.12 -19.27
C LEU A 159 1.73 -10.45 -19.55
N GLU A 160 0.40 -10.43 -19.68
CA GLU A 160 -0.40 -11.61 -20.04
C GLU A 160 0.00 -12.19 -21.41
N LYS A 161 0.30 -11.32 -22.38
CA LYS A 161 0.82 -11.73 -23.71
C LYS A 161 2.10 -12.56 -23.59
N GLU A 162 2.93 -12.27 -22.58
CA GLU A 162 4.15 -13.03 -22.28
C GLU A 162 3.89 -14.22 -21.31
N GLY A 163 2.62 -14.57 -21.07
CA GLY A 163 2.22 -15.67 -20.17
C GLY A 163 2.52 -15.41 -18.70
N PHE A 164 2.57 -14.14 -18.27
CA PHE A 164 2.81 -13.75 -16.88
C PHE A 164 1.53 -13.24 -16.24
N GLU A 165 1.11 -13.88 -15.13
CA GLU A 165 -0.18 -13.63 -14.48
C GLU A 165 -0.10 -13.20 -13.01
N ASP A 166 1.09 -13.25 -12.39
CA ASP A 166 1.28 -12.79 -11.00
C ASP A 166 1.31 -11.26 -10.91
N ILE A 167 0.18 -10.66 -11.28
CA ILE A 167 0.01 -9.21 -11.44
C ILE A 167 -0.79 -8.64 -10.28
N VAL A 168 -0.36 -7.48 -9.79
CA VAL A 168 -1.09 -6.64 -8.82
C VAL A 168 -1.39 -5.30 -9.48
N LEU A 169 -2.60 -4.77 -9.34
CA LEU A 169 -2.94 -3.46 -9.90
C LEU A 169 -3.00 -2.38 -8.82
N SER A 170 -2.63 -1.17 -9.21
CA SER A 170 -2.72 0.02 -8.36
C SER A 170 -3.14 1.22 -9.21
N LEU A 171 -4.25 1.87 -8.84
CA LEU A 171 -4.89 2.97 -9.56
C LEU A 171 -5.06 4.15 -8.60
N LYS A 172 -4.10 5.05 -8.55
CA LYS A 172 -4.06 6.09 -7.53
C LYS A 172 -4.24 7.49 -8.14
N SER A 173 -5.12 8.26 -7.51
CA SER A 173 -5.28 9.69 -7.75
C SER A 173 -5.16 10.46 -6.43
N SER A 174 -4.88 11.75 -6.49
CA SER A 174 -5.04 12.68 -5.37
C SER A 174 -6.51 13.05 -5.12
N ASP A 175 -7.39 12.80 -6.11
CA ASP A 175 -8.84 12.87 -5.98
C ASP A 175 -9.37 11.55 -5.41
N VAL A 176 -10.00 11.63 -4.23
CA VAL A 176 -10.53 10.48 -3.51
C VAL A 176 -11.69 9.82 -4.26
N ARG A 177 -12.58 10.61 -4.88
CA ARG A 177 -13.74 10.09 -5.62
C ARG A 177 -13.28 9.31 -6.84
N MET A 178 -12.37 9.90 -7.63
CA MET A 178 -11.78 9.24 -8.80
C MET A 178 -11.05 7.96 -8.41
N THR A 179 -10.30 7.97 -7.29
CA THR A 179 -9.64 6.77 -6.77
C THR A 179 -10.65 5.68 -6.48
N VAL A 180 -11.71 5.97 -5.71
CA VAL A 180 -12.74 4.99 -5.34
C VAL A 180 -13.46 4.45 -6.58
N GLU A 181 -13.82 5.32 -7.51
CA GLU A 181 -14.47 4.94 -8.77
C GLU A 181 -13.59 4.01 -9.61
N ALA A 182 -12.31 4.36 -9.80
CA ALA A 182 -11.37 3.55 -10.58
C ALA A 182 -11.19 2.14 -9.99
N TYR A 183 -11.03 2.02 -8.68
CA TYR A 183 -10.90 0.69 -8.05
C TYR A 183 -12.20 -0.12 -8.08
N ARG A 184 -13.38 0.51 -7.92
CA ARG A 184 -14.67 -0.17 -8.08
C ARG A 184 -14.84 -0.70 -9.50
N MET A 185 -14.48 0.08 -10.52
CA MET A 185 -14.49 -0.37 -11.91
C MET A 185 -13.51 -1.52 -12.14
N ALA A 186 -12.27 -1.38 -11.70
CA ALA A 186 -11.24 -2.41 -11.86
C ALA A 186 -11.64 -3.73 -11.20
N SER A 187 -12.24 -3.69 -10.01
CA SER A 187 -12.71 -4.90 -9.29
C SER A 187 -13.82 -5.67 -10.00
N GLN A 188 -14.54 -5.03 -10.95
CA GLN A 188 -15.56 -5.68 -11.77
C GLN A 188 -14.98 -6.26 -13.07
N LEU A 189 -13.82 -5.77 -13.51
CA LEU A 189 -13.23 -6.10 -14.81
C LEU A 189 -12.10 -7.13 -14.73
N CYS A 190 -11.50 -7.33 -13.57
CA CYS A 190 -10.42 -8.29 -13.37
C CYS A 190 -10.42 -8.87 -11.95
N ASP A 191 -9.66 -9.96 -11.77
CA ASP A 191 -9.48 -10.66 -10.51
C ASP A 191 -8.06 -10.49 -9.93
N TYR A 192 -7.29 -9.53 -10.43
CA TYR A 192 -5.96 -9.20 -9.89
C TYR A 192 -6.07 -8.59 -8.50
N PRO A 193 -5.16 -8.94 -7.57
CA PRO A 193 -5.07 -8.25 -6.29
C PRO A 193 -4.87 -6.74 -6.46
N LEU A 194 -5.54 -5.97 -5.62
CA LEU A 194 -5.55 -4.52 -5.70
C LEU A 194 -4.75 -3.89 -4.56
N HIS A 195 -3.78 -3.04 -4.93
CA HIS A 195 -2.99 -2.24 -4.00
C HIS A 195 -3.60 -0.84 -3.88
N VAL A 196 -4.38 -0.65 -2.82
CA VAL A 196 -5.22 0.53 -2.62
C VAL A 196 -4.47 1.66 -1.91
N GLY A 197 -4.77 2.89 -2.27
CA GLY A 197 -4.27 4.08 -1.59
C GLY A 197 -4.57 5.35 -2.39
N VAL A 198 -4.54 6.48 -1.69
CA VAL A 198 -4.60 7.82 -2.31
C VAL A 198 -3.17 8.32 -2.48
N THR A 199 -2.81 8.81 -3.69
CA THR A 199 -1.49 9.42 -3.91
C THR A 199 -1.52 10.90 -3.58
N GLU A 200 -0.37 11.46 -3.18
CA GLU A 200 -0.25 12.90 -2.91
C GLU A 200 -1.34 13.41 -1.93
N ALA A 201 -1.61 12.61 -0.88
CA ALA A 201 -2.68 12.93 0.04
C ALA A 201 -2.41 14.22 0.86
N GLY A 202 -1.14 14.62 0.98
CA GLY A 202 -0.69 15.83 1.66
C GLY A 202 -0.08 15.57 3.04
N LEU A 203 -0.03 16.61 3.86
CA LEU A 203 0.52 16.54 5.22
C LEU A 203 -0.33 15.68 6.15
N PRO A 204 0.24 15.14 7.25
CA PRO A 204 -0.53 14.54 8.34
C PRO A 204 -1.69 15.43 8.78
N GLY A 205 -2.83 14.82 9.12
CA GLY A 205 -4.10 15.51 9.33
C GLY A 205 -4.99 15.39 8.11
N GLN A 206 -4.95 16.31 7.16
CA GLN A 206 -5.78 16.23 5.94
C GLN A 206 -5.45 15.00 5.09
N GLY A 207 -4.16 14.65 4.97
CA GLY A 207 -3.74 13.45 4.24
C GLY A 207 -4.26 12.17 4.87
N ASN A 208 -4.32 12.09 6.21
CA ASN A 208 -4.91 10.96 6.92
C ASN A 208 -6.41 10.84 6.64
N ILE A 209 -7.14 11.97 6.62
CA ILE A 209 -8.57 11.99 6.32
C ILE A 209 -8.84 11.49 4.89
N LYS A 210 -8.12 12.04 3.89
CA LYS A 210 -8.25 11.60 2.50
C LYS A 210 -7.96 10.10 2.36
N SER A 211 -6.88 9.63 2.99
CA SER A 211 -6.48 8.22 2.95
C SER A 211 -7.51 7.33 3.64
N ALA A 212 -8.02 7.74 4.81
CA ALA A 212 -9.04 6.98 5.55
C ALA A 212 -10.34 6.87 4.76
N ILE A 213 -10.78 7.96 4.11
CA ILE A 213 -11.99 7.94 3.27
C ILE A 213 -11.77 7.03 2.05
N GLY A 214 -10.68 7.24 1.28
CA GLY A 214 -10.46 6.52 0.03
C GLY A 214 -10.19 5.03 0.25
N ILE A 215 -9.30 4.69 1.19
CA ILE A 215 -8.98 3.31 1.54
C ILE A 215 -10.16 2.65 2.26
N GLY A 216 -10.75 3.32 3.26
CA GLY A 216 -11.85 2.79 4.05
C GLY A 216 -13.08 2.48 3.21
N ALA A 217 -13.50 3.37 2.29
CA ALA A 217 -14.63 3.13 1.41
C ALA A 217 -14.43 1.85 0.57
N LEU A 218 -13.24 1.65 0.01
CA LEU A 218 -12.95 0.46 -0.80
C LEU A 218 -12.90 -0.82 0.02
N LEU A 219 -12.25 -0.78 1.18
CA LEU A 219 -12.17 -1.96 2.06
C LEU A 219 -13.54 -2.36 2.61
N LEU A 220 -14.45 -1.42 2.88
CA LEU A 220 -15.85 -1.71 3.27
C LEU A 220 -16.64 -2.35 2.14
N ASP A 221 -16.29 -2.06 0.87
CA ASP A 221 -16.84 -2.75 -0.31
C ASP A 221 -16.18 -4.13 -0.55
N GLY A 222 -15.22 -4.55 0.28
CA GLY A 222 -14.43 -5.77 0.10
C GLY A 222 -13.38 -5.66 -1.02
N ILE A 223 -12.96 -4.44 -1.38
CA ILE A 223 -12.00 -4.14 -2.45
C ILE A 223 -10.67 -3.71 -1.83
N GLY A 224 -9.60 -4.47 -2.11
CA GLY A 224 -8.24 -4.17 -1.67
C GLY A 224 -7.59 -5.30 -0.89
N ASP A 225 -6.41 -5.71 -1.34
CA ASP A 225 -5.62 -6.81 -0.77
C ASP A 225 -4.38 -6.29 -0.03
N THR A 226 -3.93 -5.10 -0.40
CA THR A 226 -2.83 -4.40 0.25
C THR A 226 -3.05 -2.89 0.17
N ILE A 227 -2.64 -2.17 1.20
CA ILE A 227 -2.87 -0.73 1.28
C ILE A 227 -1.57 0.04 1.48
N ARG A 228 -1.55 1.32 1.02
CA ARG A 228 -0.53 2.29 1.41
C ARG A 228 -1.15 3.66 1.63
N VAL A 229 -0.96 4.20 2.81
CA VAL A 229 -1.13 5.62 3.10
C VAL A 229 0.09 6.37 2.56
N SER A 230 -0.09 7.51 1.92
CA SER A 230 1.01 8.33 1.35
C SER A 230 0.91 9.75 1.87
N LEU A 231 1.81 10.11 2.78
CA LEU A 231 1.87 11.43 3.43
C LEU A 231 3.16 12.16 3.05
N THR A 232 3.14 13.48 3.16
CA THR A 232 4.35 14.27 3.04
C THR A 232 5.15 14.19 4.34
N GLY A 233 6.42 13.73 4.28
CA GLY A 233 7.33 13.65 5.41
C GLY A 233 7.81 12.24 5.72
N SER A 234 7.94 11.91 7.00
CA SER A 234 8.38 10.59 7.44
C SER A 234 7.37 9.49 7.06
N PRO A 235 7.83 8.31 6.59
CA PRO A 235 6.93 7.21 6.26
C PRO A 235 6.43 6.44 7.50
N ILE A 236 6.98 6.68 8.70
CA ILE A 236 6.57 5.96 9.90
C ILE A 236 5.09 6.21 10.25
N PRO A 237 4.59 7.48 10.26
CA PRO A 237 3.16 7.74 10.46
C PRO A 237 2.23 7.13 9.39
N GLU A 238 2.74 6.86 8.16
CA GLU A 238 1.96 6.20 7.10
C GLU A 238 1.56 4.77 7.50
N ALA A 239 2.52 3.99 8.04
CA ALA A 239 2.29 2.62 8.48
C ALA A 239 1.26 2.58 9.61
N LYS A 240 1.42 3.46 10.61
CA LYS A 240 0.47 3.59 11.72
C LYS A 240 -0.94 3.94 11.23
N ALA A 241 -1.06 4.96 10.37
CA ALA A 241 -2.34 5.37 9.81
C ALA A 241 -3.02 4.23 9.01
N GLY A 242 -2.24 3.44 8.26
CA GLY A 242 -2.75 2.26 7.57
C GLY A 242 -3.32 1.21 8.52
N LEU A 243 -2.63 0.92 9.62
CA LEU A 243 -3.10 0.00 10.66
C LEU A 243 -4.36 0.54 11.36
N ASP A 244 -4.39 1.83 11.67
CA ASP A 244 -5.54 2.47 12.34
C ASP A 244 -6.78 2.41 11.43
N ILE A 245 -6.64 2.60 10.10
CA ILE A 245 -7.73 2.41 9.14
C ILE A 245 -8.24 0.95 9.19
N LEU A 246 -7.33 -0.04 9.15
CA LEU A 246 -7.73 -1.45 9.18
C LEU A 246 -8.41 -1.83 10.50
N ARG A 247 -7.93 -1.31 11.62
CA ARG A 247 -8.54 -1.54 12.94
C ARG A 247 -9.92 -0.89 13.03
N ALA A 248 -10.06 0.34 12.55
CA ALA A 248 -11.33 1.09 12.60
C ALA A 248 -12.49 0.38 11.88
N ILE A 249 -12.17 -0.46 10.87
CA ILE A 249 -13.16 -1.24 10.11
C ILE A 249 -13.13 -2.75 10.42
N GLY A 250 -12.43 -3.15 11.49
CA GLY A 250 -12.40 -4.55 11.96
C GLY A 250 -11.60 -5.53 11.10
N LEU A 251 -10.75 -5.06 10.19
CA LEU A 251 -9.88 -5.91 9.34
C LEU A 251 -8.51 -6.21 9.97
N ARG A 252 -8.20 -5.62 11.10
CA ARG A 252 -6.99 -5.87 11.89
C ARG A 252 -7.35 -5.93 13.36
N GLY A 253 -6.90 -6.96 14.05
CA GLY A 253 -7.03 -7.07 15.50
C GLY A 253 -6.17 -6.04 16.24
N GLY A 254 -6.40 -5.93 17.53
CA GLY A 254 -5.74 -5.02 18.45
C GLY A 254 -6.73 -4.26 19.33
N VAL A 255 -6.22 -3.35 20.14
CA VAL A 255 -7.08 -2.56 21.03
C VAL A 255 -7.84 -1.52 20.22
N GLN A 256 -9.16 -1.53 20.35
CA GLN A 256 -10.05 -0.47 19.89
C GLN A 256 -10.40 0.43 21.07
N PHE A 257 -10.21 1.74 20.90
CA PHE A 257 -10.56 2.72 21.93
C PHE A 257 -11.85 3.43 21.56
N VAL A 258 -12.78 3.43 22.49
CA VAL A 258 -14.03 4.18 22.40
C VAL A 258 -14.07 5.16 23.57
N SER A 259 -14.26 6.44 23.30
CA SER A 259 -14.37 7.45 24.34
C SER A 259 -15.63 8.28 24.18
N CYS A 260 -16.24 8.60 25.30
CA CYS A 260 -17.43 9.45 25.35
C CYS A 260 -17.03 10.89 24.96
N PRO A 261 -17.82 11.59 24.13
CA PRO A 261 -17.62 13.00 23.90
C PRO A 261 -17.87 13.78 25.19
N THR A 262 -17.04 14.78 25.45
CA THR A 262 -17.18 15.65 26.64
C THR A 262 -18.37 16.57 26.49
N CYS A 263 -19.55 16.14 27.00
CA CYS A 263 -20.75 16.95 27.01
C CYS A 263 -21.00 17.53 28.43
N GLY A 264 -22.05 18.33 28.61
CA GLY A 264 -22.39 18.95 29.89
C GLY A 264 -22.70 17.99 31.06
N ARG A 265 -22.82 16.68 30.76
CA ARG A 265 -23.00 15.64 31.81
C ARG A 265 -21.70 15.04 32.31
N THR A 266 -20.56 15.32 31.63
CA THR A 266 -19.26 14.77 31.99
C THR A 266 -18.84 15.20 33.40
N ARG A 267 -18.38 14.25 34.22
CA ARG A 267 -17.99 14.45 35.61
C ARG A 267 -16.50 14.20 35.89
N VAL A 268 -15.76 13.72 34.89
CA VAL A 268 -14.34 13.38 35.00
C VAL A 268 -13.58 13.95 33.79
N ASP A 269 -12.26 14.05 33.87
CA ASP A 269 -11.42 14.45 32.73
C ASP A 269 -11.27 13.28 31.76
N VAL A 270 -12.28 13.06 30.92
CA VAL A 270 -12.28 12.01 29.90
C VAL A 270 -11.07 12.09 28.96
N PRO A 271 -10.68 13.27 28.43
CA PRO A 271 -9.50 13.40 27.57
C PRO A 271 -8.21 12.94 28.25
N GLN A 272 -8.01 13.26 29.53
CA GLN A 272 -6.81 12.84 30.27
C GLN A 272 -6.81 11.31 30.48
N ILE A 273 -7.96 10.76 30.91
CA ILE A 273 -8.12 9.31 31.14
C ILE A 273 -7.93 8.55 29.84
N ALA A 274 -8.56 8.97 28.74
CA ALA A 274 -8.45 8.33 27.44
C ALA A 274 -6.98 8.29 26.96
N ARG A 275 -6.26 9.41 27.02
CA ARG A 275 -4.82 9.45 26.67
C ARG A 275 -3.96 8.53 27.55
N ALA A 276 -4.26 8.45 28.85
CA ALA A 276 -3.53 7.56 29.76
C ALA A 276 -3.80 6.09 29.42
N VAL A 277 -5.05 5.74 29.11
CA VAL A 277 -5.46 4.39 28.70
C VAL A 277 -4.83 4.02 27.35
N GLU A 278 -4.91 4.88 26.34
CA GLU A 278 -4.27 4.65 25.04
C GLU A 278 -2.77 4.40 25.18
N LYS A 279 -2.09 5.21 26.01
CA LYS A 279 -0.67 5.04 26.30
C LYS A 279 -0.37 3.71 27.00
N ALA A 280 -1.18 3.31 27.97
CA ALA A 280 -0.97 2.07 28.73
C ALA A 280 -1.18 0.80 27.89
N PHE A 281 -1.98 0.88 26.83
CA PHE A 281 -2.33 -0.25 25.97
C PHE A 281 -1.78 -0.14 24.54
N CYS A 282 -0.85 0.80 24.26
CA CYS A 282 -0.32 1.02 22.91
C CYS A 282 0.35 -0.22 22.32
N ASP A 283 0.97 -1.07 23.14
CA ASP A 283 1.67 -2.30 22.72
C ASP A 283 0.80 -3.57 22.88
N CYS A 284 -0.44 -3.42 23.31
CA CYS A 284 -1.35 -4.55 23.51
C CYS A 284 -1.82 -5.13 22.18
N GLN A 285 -1.51 -6.41 21.95
CA GLN A 285 -1.90 -7.12 20.72
C GLN A 285 -3.23 -7.89 20.86
N LYS A 286 -3.88 -7.82 22.04
CA LYS A 286 -5.17 -8.48 22.25
C LYS A 286 -6.27 -7.76 21.50
N ASP A 287 -7.18 -8.52 20.93
CA ASP A 287 -8.37 -8.01 20.25
C ASP A 287 -9.44 -7.68 21.30
N VAL A 288 -9.43 -6.44 21.78
CA VAL A 288 -10.32 -5.94 22.85
C VAL A 288 -10.77 -4.51 22.55
N THR A 289 -11.98 -4.18 22.97
CA THR A 289 -12.48 -2.82 22.95
C THR A 289 -12.42 -2.24 24.37
N ILE A 290 -11.75 -1.10 24.53
CA ILE A 290 -11.66 -0.36 25.79
C ILE A 290 -12.49 0.91 25.66
N ALA A 291 -13.50 1.06 26.54
CA ALA A 291 -14.39 2.21 26.54
C ALA A 291 -14.10 3.13 27.74
N VAL A 292 -13.87 4.43 27.48
CA VAL A 292 -13.70 5.46 28.49
C VAL A 292 -14.94 6.34 28.51
N MET A 293 -15.73 6.27 29.62
CA MET A 293 -16.99 6.96 29.73
C MET A 293 -16.93 8.06 30.79
N GLY A 294 -17.63 9.18 30.56
CA GLY A 294 -17.57 10.38 31.41
C GLY A 294 -18.74 10.56 32.37
N CYS A 295 -19.80 9.75 32.27
CA CYS A 295 -20.96 9.82 33.13
C CYS A 295 -21.75 8.52 33.10
N VAL A 296 -22.69 8.37 34.04
CA VAL A 296 -23.55 7.17 34.23
C VAL A 296 -24.49 6.88 33.05
N VAL A 297 -24.69 7.81 32.13
CA VAL A 297 -25.61 7.61 30.97
C VAL A 297 -25.03 6.63 29.95
N ASN A 298 -23.73 6.72 29.68
CA ASN A 298 -23.05 5.86 28.72
C ASN A 298 -22.13 4.84 29.41
N GLY A 299 -21.80 5.04 30.67
CA GLY A 299 -21.04 4.08 31.45
C GLY A 299 -21.99 3.07 32.10
N PRO A 300 -21.75 1.75 32.06
CA PRO A 300 -22.40 0.85 32.98
C PRO A 300 -22.04 1.28 34.38
N GLY A 301 -23.04 1.38 35.22
CA GLY A 301 -22.89 1.77 36.62
C GLY A 301 -22.07 0.78 37.42
#